data_c88189d23c46a0c2c7c8547f5ea12527
#
_entry.id   c88189d23c46a0c2c7c8547f5ea12527
#
_cell.length_a   1.000
_cell.length_b   1.000
_cell.length_c   1.000
_cell.angle_alpha   90.00
_cell.angle_beta   90.00
_cell.angle_gamma   90.00
#
_symmetry.space_group_name_H-M   'P 1'
#
loop_
_entity.id
_entity.type
_entity.pdbx_description
1 polymer ?
#
loop_
_entity_poly.entity_id
_entity_poly.type
_entity_poly.pdbx_seq_one_letter_code
_entity_poly.pdbx_strand_id
1 'polypeptide(L)'
;RTVQYFADQLCITAKYLSVICRQETGKTPNQWIKERLVERIRYLLLNTTLSNKEISIQLGFPNLSFFGKFTKEHLGYSPMEFRKRQ
;
A
#
# COMPACT_ATOMS: atom_id res chain seq x y z
N ARG A 1 -4.35 7.63 5.54
CA ARG A 1 -4.10 6.20 5.77
C ARG A 1 -3.65 5.99 7.22
N THR A 2 -4.55 5.49 8.01
CA THR A 2 -4.34 5.21 9.42
C THR A 2 -4.43 3.71 9.65
N VAL A 3 -4.04 3.27 10.84
CA VAL A 3 -4.21 1.87 11.22
C VAL A 3 -5.67 1.47 11.12
N GLN A 4 -6.57 2.36 11.54
CA GLN A 4 -8.01 2.10 11.46
C GLN A 4 -8.48 1.92 10.02
N TYR A 5 -7.98 2.74 9.09
CA TYR A 5 -8.34 2.61 7.68
C TYR A 5 -7.98 1.21 7.15
N PHE A 6 -6.76 0.75 7.43
CA PHE A 6 -6.33 -0.56 6.93
C PHE A 6 -7.03 -1.70 7.66
N ALA A 7 -7.33 -1.54 8.94
CA ALA A 7 -8.11 -2.53 9.67
C ALA A 7 -9.50 -2.68 9.04
N ASP A 8 -10.12 -1.57 8.65
CA ASP A 8 -11.43 -1.59 7.98
C ASP A 8 -11.33 -2.31 6.64
N GLN A 9 -10.26 -2.09 5.88
CA GLN A 9 -10.03 -2.78 4.60
C GLN A 9 -9.90 -4.28 4.78
N LEU A 10 -9.34 -4.72 5.91
CA LEU A 10 -9.16 -6.13 6.22
C LEU A 10 -10.32 -6.70 7.02
N CYS A 11 -11.36 -5.91 7.28
CA CYS A 11 -12.54 -6.31 8.04
C CYS A 11 -12.22 -6.76 9.47
N ILE A 12 -11.23 -6.12 10.10
CA ILE A 12 -10.84 -6.39 11.49
C ILE A 12 -10.69 -5.07 12.24
N THR A 13 -10.58 -5.13 13.57
CA THR A 13 -10.37 -3.94 14.38
C THR A 13 -8.90 -3.53 14.38
N ALA A 14 -8.64 -2.23 14.61
CA ALA A 14 -7.26 -1.75 14.71
C ALA A 14 -6.52 -2.43 15.86
N LYS A 15 -7.19 -2.67 16.97
CA LYS A 15 -6.60 -3.36 18.12
C LYS A 15 -6.18 -4.78 17.75
N TYR A 16 -7.07 -5.50 17.07
CA TYR A 16 -6.80 -6.87 16.65
C TYR A 16 -5.65 -6.91 15.64
N LEU A 17 -5.62 -5.97 14.72
CA LEU A 17 -4.52 -5.86 13.77
C LEU A 17 -3.18 -5.65 14.49
N SER A 18 -3.15 -4.81 15.50
CA SER A 18 -1.93 -4.56 16.28
C SER A 18 -1.44 -5.84 16.97
N VAL A 19 -2.35 -6.61 17.54
CA VAL A 19 -2.01 -7.88 18.20
C VAL A 19 -1.44 -8.86 17.19
N ILE A 20 -2.11 -9.02 16.05
CA ILE A 20 -1.65 -9.94 15.01
C ILE A 20 -0.26 -9.53 14.51
N CYS A 21 -0.03 -8.26 14.23
CA CYS A 21 1.25 -7.80 13.73
C CYS A 21 2.38 -8.13 14.67
N ARG A 22 2.18 -7.91 15.96
CA ARG A 22 3.22 -8.18 16.95
C ARG A 22 3.51 -9.67 17.12
N GLN A 23 2.45 -10.48 17.14
CA GLN A 23 2.60 -11.92 17.37
C GLN A 23 3.17 -12.65 16.16
N GLU A 24 2.71 -12.27 14.97
CA GLU A 24 3.05 -13.00 13.75
C GLU A 24 4.32 -12.49 13.06
N THR A 25 4.58 -11.19 13.08
CA THR A 25 5.66 -10.60 12.30
C THR A 25 6.76 -9.95 13.12
N GLY A 26 6.48 -9.62 14.37
CA GLY A 26 7.41 -8.86 15.19
C GLY A 26 7.55 -7.40 14.78
N LYS A 27 6.75 -6.95 13.84
CA LYS A 27 6.79 -5.57 13.32
C LYS A 27 5.65 -4.75 13.92
N THR A 28 5.83 -3.42 13.92
CA THR A 28 4.73 -2.55 14.33
C THR A 28 3.64 -2.58 13.27
N PRO A 29 2.39 -2.25 13.65
CA PRO A 29 1.30 -2.20 12.67
C PRO A 29 1.62 -1.30 11.48
N ASN A 30 2.24 -0.14 11.71
CA ASN A 30 2.58 0.78 10.63
C ASN A 30 3.59 0.18 9.65
N GLN A 31 4.60 -0.52 10.16
CA GLN A 31 5.59 -1.17 9.30
C GLN A 31 4.96 -2.27 8.47
N TRP A 32 4.13 -3.10 9.10
CA TRP A 32 3.45 -4.18 8.41
C TRP A 32 2.52 -3.64 7.31
N ILE A 33 1.76 -2.58 7.63
CA ILE A 33 0.84 -1.97 6.67
C ILE A 33 1.60 -1.38 5.50
N LYS A 34 2.73 -0.71 5.74
CA LYS A 34 3.54 -0.16 4.65
C LYS A 34 4.04 -1.25 3.71
N GLU A 35 4.51 -2.36 4.26
CA GLU A 35 5.00 -3.47 3.44
C GLU A 35 3.89 -4.08 2.60
N ARG A 36 2.71 -4.29 3.18
CA ARG A 36 1.57 -4.82 2.45
C ARG A 36 1.12 -3.85 1.37
N LEU A 37 1.14 -2.56 1.67
CA LEU A 37 0.77 -1.54 0.69
C LEU A 37 1.72 -1.52 -0.49
N VAL A 38 3.02 -1.61 -0.24
CA VAL A 38 4.03 -1.67 -1.31
C VAL A 38 3.80 -2.89 -2.20
N GLU A 39 3.56 -4.05 -1.61
CA GLU A 39 3.28 -5.26 -2.37
C GLU A 39 2.01 -5.11 -3.22
N ARG A 40 0.99 -4.48 -2.67
CA ARG A 40 -0.27 -4.27 -3.38
C ARG A 40 -0.07 -3.32 -4.57
N ILE A 41 0.70 -2.26 -4.38
CA ILE A 41 1.04 -1.34 -5.46
C ILE A 41 1.75 -2.09 -6.59
N ARG A 42 2.75 -2.88 -6.24
CA ARG A 42 3.50 -3.67 -7.22
C ARG A 42 2.57 -4.59 -7.99
N TYR A 43 1.73 -5.31 -7.28
CA TYR A 43 0.78 -6.24 -7.90
C TYR A 43 -0.13 -5.53 -8.90
N LEU A 44 -0.73 -4.41 -8.49
CA LEU A 44 -1.66 -3.68 -9.35
C LEU A 44 -0.97 -3.07 -10.56
N LEU A 45 0.26 -2.60 -10.40
CA LEU A 45 1.01 -2.04 -11.51
C LEU A 45 1.40 -3.11 -12.55
N LEU A 46 1.69 -4.32 -12.10
CA LEU A 46 2.17 -5.40 -12.98
C LEU A 46 1.04 -6.24 -13.56
N ASN A 47 -0.06 -6.39 -12.86
CA ASN A 47 -1.06 -7.40 -13.19
C ASN A 47 -2.41 -6.82 -13.60
N THR A 48 -2.56 -5.50 -13.67
CA THR A 48 -3.81 -4.87 -14.08
C THR A 48 -3.56 -3.77 -15.09
N THR A 49 -4.64 -3.35 -15.76
CA THR A 49 -4.61 -2.22 -16.68
C THR A 49 -5.16 -0.95 -16.02
N LEU A 50 -5.38 -0.98 -14.71
CA LEU A 50 -5.87 0.19 -13.98
C LEU A 50 -4.90 1.36 -14.15
N SER A 51 -5.44 2.56 -14.31
CA SER A 51 -4.62 3.75 -14.40
C SER A 51 -3.96 4.04 -13.04
N ASN A 52 -2.90 4.81 -13.05
CA ASN A 52 -2.24 5.20 -11.81
C ASN A 52 -3.20 5.95 -10.89
N LYS A 53 -4.09 6.77 -11.46
CA LYS A 53 -5.12 7.48 -10.70
C LYS A 53 -6.09 6.50 -10.04
N GLU A 54 -6.54 5.51 -10.78
CA GLU A 54 -7.45 4.50 -10.24
C GLU A 54 -6.81 3.72 -9.11
N ILE A 55 -5.55 3.34 -9.26
CA ILE A 55 -4.82 2.62 -8.22
C ILE A 55 -4.69 3.50 -6.98
N SER A 56 -4.34 4.78 -7.13
CA SER A 56 -4.19 5.68 -6.00
C SER A 56 -5.49 5.84 -5.21
N ILE A 57 -6.61 5.94 -5.92
CA ILE A 57 -7.92 6.05 -5.29
C ILE A 57 -8.27 4.74 -4.56
N GLN A 58 -8.09 3.62 -5.23
CA GLN A 58 -8.41 2.31 -4.66
C GLN A 58 -7.63 2.04 -3.38
N LEU A 59 -6.38 2.50 -3.31
CA LEU A 59 -5.52 2.27 -2.15
C LEU A 59 -5.63 3.37 -1.09
N GLY A 60 -6.48 4.38 -1.31
CA GLY A 60 -6.75 5.40 -0.31
C GLY A 60 -5.70 6.50 -0.20
N PHE A 61 -4.91 6.72 -1.25
CA PHE A 61 -3.98 7.84 -1.26
C PHE A 61 -4.74 9.16 -1.39
N PRO A 62 -4.26 10.22 -0.73
CA PRO A 62 -4.96 11.50 -0.78
C PRO A 62 -4.99 12.14 -2.16
N ASN A 63 -3.96 11.88 -2.98
CA ASN A 63 -3.91 12.39 -4.34
C ASN A 63 -2.86 11.59 -5.13
N LEU A 64 -2.85 11.82 -6.44
CA LEU A 64 -1.96 11.11 -7.35
C LEU A 64 -0.49 11.45 -7.09
N SER A 65 -0.19 12.70 -6.74
CA SER A 65 1.19 13.11 -6.46
C SER A 65 1.76 12.38 -5.26
N PHE A 66 0.98 12.22 -4.22
CA PHE A 66 1.41 11.48 -3.04
C PHE A 66 1.66 10.01 -3.37
N PHE A 67 0.78 9.43 -4.16
CA PHE A 67 0.94 8.05 -4.62
C PHE A 67 2.24 7.87 -5.40
N GLY A 68 2.52 8.78 -6.34
CA GLY A 68 3.75 8.73 -7.12
C GLY A 68 5.00 8.82 -6.27
N LYS A 69 4.98 9.73 -5.31
CA LYS A 69 6.10 9.93 -4.39
C LYS A 69 6.35 8.69 -3.52
N PHE A 70 5.27 8.14 -2.97
CA PHE A 70 5.35 6.95 -2.15
C PHE A 70 5.90 5.77 -2.95
N THR A 71 5.41 5.59 -4.17
CA THR A 71 5.84 4.50 -5.03
C THR A 71 7.31 4.62 -5.38
N LYS A 72 7.75 5.81 -5.76
CA LYS A 72 9.16 6.03 -6.08
C LYS A 72 10.06 5.77 -4.87
N GLU A 73 9.65 6.19 -3.69
CA GLU A 73 10.41 6.00 -2.48
C GLU A 73 10.57 4.52 -2.12
N HIS A 74 9.53 3.73 -2.28
CA HIS A 74 9.53 2.34 -1.82
C HIS A 74 9.85 1.31 -2.91
N LEU A 75 9.57 1.61 -4.18
CA LEU A 75 9.87 0.71 -5.28
C LEU A 75 11.08 1.15 -6.11
N GLY A 76 11.58 2.35 -5.87
CA GLY A 76 12.72 2.89 -6.60
C GLY A 76 12.37 3.58 -7.90
N TYR A 77 11.13 3.49 -8.35
CA TYR A 77 10.65 4.08 -9.60
C TYR A 77 9.27 4.67 -9.41
N SER A 78 8.94 5.69 -10.22
CA SER A 78 7.58 6.19 -10.27
C SER A 78 6.66 5.10 -10.82
N PRO A 79 5.34 5.20 -10.62
CA PRO A 79 4.41 4.19 -11.16
C PRO A 79 4.57 3.99 -12.67
N MET A 80 4.71 5.08 -13.41
CA MET A 80 4.88 5.00 -14.87
C MET A 80 6.19 4.32 -15.24
N GLU A 81 7.28 4.72 -14.60
CA GLU A 81 8.59 4.12 -14.84
C GLU A 81 8.60 2.64 -14.48
N PHE A 82 7.97 2.29 -13.38
CA PHE A 82 7.91 0.90 -12.93
C PHE A 82 7.23 0.02 -13.96
N ARG A 83 6.12 0.50 -14.53
CA ARG A 83 5.41 -0.23 -15.58
C ARG A 83 6.24 -0.39 -16.85
N LYS A 84 6.99 0.65 -17.22
CA LYS A 84 7.82 0.61 -18.42
C LYS A 84 8.98 -0.36 -18.31
N ARG A 85 9.45 -0.62 -17.11
CA ARG A 85 10.58 -1.50 -16.88
C ARG A 85 10.20 -2.98 -16.87
N GLN A 86 8.93 -3.27 -16.88
CA GLN A 86 8.45 -4.65 -16.93
C GLN A 86 8.07 -5.10 -18.37
#